data_0394ae4e4377611d42252c474c89efcd
#
_entry.id   0394ae4e4377611d42252c474c89efcd
#
_cell.length_a   1.000
_cell.length_b   1.000
_cell.length_c   1.000
_cell.angle_alpha   90.00
_cell.angle_beta   90.00
_cell.angle_gamma   90.00
#
_symmetry.space_group_name_H-M   'P 1'
#
loop_
_entity.id
_entity.type
_entity.pdbx_description
1 polymer ?
#
loop_
_entity_poly.entity_id
_entity_poly.type
_entity_poly.pdbx_seq_one_letter_code
_entity_poly.pdbx_strand_id
1 'polypeptide(L)'
;MQISRRDFGLGAAAFGGVWISSAKASPSALTGALGEQISAAMDANDVPGLGFGLVRSGRIVGIYGFGLADRERGQRVTPDTVFHLASVSKVVTGAAAMQLWEQSRFKLDEPIPPYMDFPVVNPRYSAPITFRQLFTHTSSISDKNYEGFQVTGDPVLGLRDFLVGYLTPGGKWFTPEGSFGDTEPGTRFSYSNVGSALAGYLVERIGAAPLTTQTRDRIFRPLAMSPAAWRLADLGHAHLATPYAEKSGKLVPIEPIGYPDWPAGLLRASTRGMTRFVAAHAGGGQFEGARLLKPETLRTMVAFTAPPPLPQGGIIEAQGLFWEELHASRPGIVSKFGGDDGAFTLLAFDPVKGHGVVILTNRSPAKALGQAMVKLAEAALA
;
A
#
# COMPACT_ATOMS: atom_id res chain seq x y z
N MET A 1 75.76 -8.46 26.18
CA MET A 1 76.07 -7.05 26.41
C MET A 1 74.73 -6.30 26.49
N GLN A 2 74.36 -5.95 27.72
CA GLN A 2 73.14 -5.22 28.06
C GLN A 2 73.28 -3.76 27.68
N ILE A 3 72.22 -3.10 27.25
CA ILE A 3 71.87 -1.68 27.44
C ILE A 3 70.37 -1.56 27.10
N SER A 4 69.50 -1.49 28.03
CA SER A 4 68.93 -0.37 28.80
C SER A 4 67.80 0.44 28.04
N ARG A 5 66.66 0.36 28.65
CA ARG A 5 65.42 1.19 28.40
C ARG A 5 65.68 2.65 28.62
N ARG A 6 65.07 3.54 27.80
CA ARG A 6 64.58 4.88 28.25
C ARG A 6 63.46 5.35 27.35
N ASP A 7 62.32 5.51 27.92
CA ASP A 7 61.22 6.46 27.91
C ASP A 7 61.12 7.42 26.71
N PHE A 8 60.03 7.28 25.96
CA PHE A 8 59.30 8.41 25.36
C PHE A 8 57.83 8.26 25.63
N GLY A 9 57.34 9.07 26.54
CA GLY A 9 55.89 9.29 26.76
C GLY A 9 55.31 10.09 25.61
N LEU A 10 54.26 9.56 25.02
CA LEU A 10 53.37 10.30 24.14
C LEU A 10 51.94 10.20 24.63
N GLY A 11 51.40 11.35 24.93
CA GLY A 11 50.09 11.54 25.52
C GLY A 11 48.99 10.92 24.66
N ALA A 12 48.18 10.11 25.28
CA ALA A 12 46.91 9.64 24.76
C ALA A 12 45.90 10.79 24.82
N ALA A 13 45.62 11.41 23.68
CA ALA A 13 44.43 12.24 23.50
C ALA A 13 43.20 11.32 23.50
N ALA A 14 42.46 11.35 24.60
CA ALA A 14 41.17 10.69 24.69
C ALA A 14 40.17 11.43 23.77
N PHE A 15 39.93 10.89 22.60
CA PHE A 15 38.73 11.22 21.83
C PHE A 15 37.52 10.67 22.59
N GLY A 16 36.85 11.52 23.32
CA GLY A 16 35.54 11.28 23.90
C GLY A 16 34.52 11.08 22.81
N GLY A 17 34.32 9.85 22.40
CA GLY A 17 33.20 9.45 21.57
C GLY A 17 31.92 9.74 22.35
N VAL A 18 31.18 10.78 21.95
CA VAL A 18 29.80 10.97 22.41
C VAL A 18 28.99 9.82 21.86
N TRP A 19 28.80 8.80 22.67
CA TRP A 19 27.79 7.79 22.45
C TRP A 19 26.45 8.48 22.57
N ILE A 20 25.86 8.88 21.43
CA ILE A 20 24.44 9.20 21.37
C ILE A 20 23.73 7.88 21.68
N SER A 21 23.40 7.67 22.92
CA SER A 21 22.47 6.64 23.37
C SER A 21 21.18 6.90 22.60
N SER A 22 20.88 6.03 21.62
CA SER A 22 19.56 5.95 21.05
C SER A 22 18.63 5.53 22.18
N ALA A 23 18.04 6.52 22.86
CA ALA A 23 16.97 6.29 23.79
C ALA A 23 15.93 5.44 23.05
N LYS A 24 15.75 4.18 23.48
CA LYS A 24 14.58 3.39 23.15
C LYS A 24 13.40 4.22 23.60
N ALA A 25 12.78 4.94 22.67
CA ALA A 25 11.53 5.62 22.94
C ALA A 25 10.56 4.54 23.41
N SER A 26 10.22 4.55 24.68
CA SER A 26 9.02 3.87 25.17
C SER A 26 7.89 4.32 24.25
N PRO A 27 6.96 3.44 23.84
CA PRO A 27 5.83 3.85 23.02
C PRO A 27 5.07 4.91 23.84
N SER A 28 5.32 6.20 23.52
CA SER A 28 4.54 7.29 24.08
C SER A 28 3.13 7.07 23.56
N ALA A 29 2.21 6.75 24.47
CA ALA A 29 0.80 6.68 24.11
C ALA A 29 0.43 8.01 23.45
N LEU A 30 -0.23 7.97 22.29
CA LEU A 30 -0.83 9.17 21.72
C LEU A 30 -1.87 9.66 22.73
N THR A 31 -1.52 10.73 23.46
CA THR A 31 -2.37 11.33 24.50
C THR A 31 -3.21 12.45 23.92
N GLY A 32 -4.32 12.78 24.57
CA GLY A 32 -5.24 13.82 24.14
C GLY A 32 -6.34 13.35 23.20
N ALA A 33 -7.08 14.30 22.64
CA ALA A 33 -8.33 14.05 21.92
C ALA A 33 -8.22 13.01 20.77
N LEU A 34 -7.10 12.98 20.06
CA LEU A 34 -6.94 12.01 18.95
C LEU A 34 -6.76 10.57 19.46
N GLY A 35 -6.03 10.37 20.56
CA GLY A 35 -5.87 9.05 21.19
C GLY A 35 -7.20 8.52 21.73
N GLU A 36 -8.01 9.38 22.34
CA GLU A 36 -9.37 9.05 22.80
C GLU A 36 -10.29 8.69 21.63
N GLN A 37 -10.23 9.46 20.54
CA GLN A 37 -11.00 9.18 19.32
C GLN A 37 -10.64 7.82 18.70
N ILE A 38 -9.34 7.47 18.67
CA ILE A 38 -8.89 6.17 18.17
C ILE A 38 -9.43 5.06 19.05
N SER A 39 -9.32 5.16 20.37
CA SER A 39 -9.82 4.15 21.31
C SER A 39 -11.33 3.98 21.17
N ALA A 40 -12.08 5.08 21.15
CA ALA A 40 -13.54 5.05 20.96
C ALA A 40 -13.94 4.43 19.60
N ALA A 41 -13.21 4.73 18.53
CA ALA A 41 -13.47 4.13 17.22
C ALA A 41 -13.19 2.63 17.22
N MET A 42 -12.14 2.17 17.89
CA MET A 42 -11.82 0.75 18.05
C MET A 42 -12.90 0.01 18.84
N ASP A 43 -13.31 0.55 19.98
CA ASP A 43 -14.32 -0.04 20.84
C ASP A 43 -15.68 -0.14 20.13
N ALA A 44 -16.10 0.95 19.47
CA ALA A 44 -17.38 1.00 18.75
C ALA A 44 -17.46 0.05 17.56
N ASN A 45 -16.31 -0.39 17.01
CA ASN A 45 -16.23 -1.23 15.82
C ASN A 45 -15.59 -2.60 16.09
N ASP A 46 -15.35 -2.98 17.34
CA ASP A 46 -14.68 -4.23 17.74
C ASP A 46 -13.37 -4.46 16.98
N VAL A 47 -12.50 -3.44 16.91
CA VAL A 47 -11.20 -3.52 16.23
C VAL A 47 -10.17 -4.15 17.18
N PRO A 48 -9.63 -5.35 16.89
CA PRO A 48 -8.68 -6.00 17.78
C PRO A 48 -7.39 -5.21 17.95
N GLY A 49 -6.81 -4.77 16.82
CA GLY A 49 -5.55 -4.06 16.78
C GLY A 49 -5.53 -2.98 15.70
N LEU A 50 -4.84 -1.87 16.01
CA LEU A 50 -4.71 -0.74 15.11
C LEU A 50 -3.28 -0.16 15.17
N GLY A 51 -2.66 -0.02 14.00
CA GLY A 51 -1.44 0.75 13.82
C GLY A 51 -1.78 2.15 13.33
N PHE A 52 -1.19 3.19 13.93
CA PHE A 52 -1.43 4.58 13.58
C PHE A 52 -0.11 5.33 13.36
N GLY A 53 0.06 5.92 12.18
CA GLY A 53 1.22 6.74 11.83
C GLY A 53 0.81 8.17 11.52
N LEU A 54 1.58 9.14 12.00
CA LEU A 54 1.31 10.57 11.84
C LEU A 54 2.50 11.30 11.24
N VAL A 55 2.25 12.07 10.19
CA VAL A 55 3.22 12.90 9.47
C VAL A 55 2.79 14.36 9.51
N ARG A 56 3.75 15.27 9.74
CA ARG A 56 3.57 16.73 9.68
C ARG A 56 4.71 17.34 8.86
N SER A 57 4.38 18.16 7.88
CA SER A 57 5.36 18.83 7.01
C SER A 57 6.43 17.88 6.47
N GLY A 58 6.01 16.71 6.00
CA GLY A 58 6.89 15.66 5.46
C GLY A 58 7.72 14.91 6.50
N ARG A 59 7.51 15.15 7.82
CA ARG A 59 8.25 14.50 8.91
C ARG A 59 7.35 13.59 9.74
N ILE A 60 7.85 12.44 10.13
CA ILE A 60 7.14 11.55 11.05
C ILE A 60 7.16 12.16 12.45
N VAL A 61 5.98 12.40 13.01
CA VAL A 61 5.83 12.93 14.36
C VAL A 61 5.38 11.88 15.37
N GLY A 62 4.90 10.74 14.92
CA GLY A 62 4.58 9.61 15.78
C GLY A 62 4.15 8.37 15.03
N ILE A 63 4.42 7.20 15.62
CA ILE A 63 3.96 5.89 15.15
C ILE A 63 3.51 5.11 16.37
N TYR A 64 2.26 4.68 16.40
CA TYR A 64 1.61 4.14 17.58
C TYR A 64 0.95 2.79 17.27
N GLY A 65 0.88 1.93 18.26
CA GLY A 65 0.12 0.70 18.25
C GLY A 65 -0.96 0.72 19.33
N PHE A 66 -2.16 0.32 18.97
CA PHE A 66 -3.32 0.20 19.86
C PHE A 66 -3.85 -1.21 19.85
N GLY A 67 -4.34 -1.71 20.98
CA GLY A 67 -4.95 -3.02 21.10
C GLY A 67 -4.00 -4.19 20.85
N LEU A 68 -4.53 -5.27 20.28
CA LEU A 68 -3.88 -6.57 20.15
C LEU A 68 -3.66 -6.96 18.68
N ALA A 69 -2.44 -7.29 18.32
CA ALA A 69 -2.09 -7.92 17.06
C ALA A 69 -2.62 -9.37 17.01
N ASP A 70 -2.68 -10.03 18.17
CA ASP A 70 -3.22 -11.37 18.34
C ASP A 70 -3.95 -11.43 19.68
N ARG A 71 -5.28 -11.60 19.64
CA ARG A 71 -6.14 -11.66 20.85
C ARG A 71 -5.89 -12.93 21.66
N GLU A 72 -5.71 -14.04 20.97
CA GLU A 72 -5.56 -15.35 21.59
C GLU A 72 -4.24 -15.47 22.36
N ARG A 73 -3.18 -14.81 21.85
CA ARG A 73 -1.84 -14.78 22.48
C ARG A 73 -1.61 -13.55 23.34
N GLY A 74 -2.55 -12.60 23.39
CA GLY A 74 -2.39 -11.34 24.11
C GLY A 74 -1.28 -10.46 23.55
N GLN A 75 -0.90 -10.63 22.28
CA GLN A 75 0.20 -9.91 21.66
C GLN A 75 -0.23 -8.49 21.29
N ARG A 76 0.46 -7.48 21.81
CA ARG A 76 0.15 -6.08 21.53
C ARG A 76 0.60 -5.64 20.14
N VAL A 77 -0.13 -4.69 19.55
CA VAL A 77 0.32 -3.97 18.37
C VAL A 77 1.49 -3.07 18.72
N THR A 78 2.52 -3.09 17.89
CA THR A 78 3.69 -2.22 17.95
C THR A 78 3.86 -1.49 16.62
N PRO A 79 4.70 -0.44 16.53
CA PRO A 79 5.04 0.19 15.26
C PRO A 79 5.57 -0.77 14.20
N ASP A 80 6.15 -1.90 14.62
CA ASP A 80 6.76 -2.91 13.73
C ASP A 80 5.85 -4.12 13.49
N THR A 81 4.65 -4.15 14.07
CA THR A 81 3.62 -5.14 13.74
C THR A 81 3.25 -5.01 12.26
N VAL A 82 3.29 -6.13 11.55
CA VAL A 82 2.97 -6.24 10.12
C VAL A 82 1.48 -6.45 9.94
N PHE A 83 0.88 -5.68 9.07
CA PHE A 83 -0.52 -5.81 8.67
C PHE A 83 -0.63 -6.21 7.21
N HIS A 84 -1.67 -6.94 6.86
CA HIS A 84 -2.13 -7.08 5.48
C HIS A 84 -2.68 -5.74 5.01
N LEU A 85 -2.22 -5.24 3.88
CA LEU A 85 -2.56 -3.89 3.41
C LEU A 85 -3.76 -3.85 2.47
N ALA A 86 -4.19 -4.99 1.97
CA ALA A 86 -5.24 -5.09 0.96
C ALA A 86 -4.96 -4.12 -0.21
N SER A 87 -5.96 -3.42 -0.72
CA SER A 87 -5.83 -2.53 -1.90
C SER A 87 -4.88 -1.33 -1.73
N VAL A 88 -4.39 -1.03 -0.53
CA VAL A 88 -3.26 -0.10 -0.33
C VAL A 88 -2.01 -0.59 -1.09
N SER A 89 -1.89 -1.88 -1.36
CA SER A 89 -0.83 -2.47 -2.21
C SER A 89 -0.73 -1.81 -3.57
N LYS A 90 -1.85 -1.38 -4.17
CA LYS A 90 -1.92 -0.77 -5.50
C LYS A 90 -1.10 0.52 -5.62
N VAL A 91 -1.04 1.33 -4.56
CA VAL A 91 -0.25 2.58 -4.61
C VAL A 91 1.24 2.31 -4.58
N VAL A 92 1.67 1.18 -4.01
CA VAL A 92 3.07 0.73 -4.07
C VAL A 92 3.41 0.17 -5.45
N THR A 93 2.52 -0.62 -6.05
CA THR A 93 2.61 -1.06 -7.45
C THR A 93 2.66 0.16 -8.39
N GLY A 94 1.81 1.16 -8.15
CA GLY A 94 1.79 2.43 -8.88
C GLY A 94 3.11 3.21 -8.75
N ALA A 95 3.66 3.30 -7.55
CA ALA A 95 4.94 3.97 -7.34
C ALA A 95 6.08 3.27 -8.13
N ALA A 96 6.11 1.93 -8.12
CA ALA A 96 7.09 1.17 -8.91
C ALA A 96 6.91 1.40 -10.42
N ALA A 97 5.68 1.45 -10.92
CA ALA A 97 5.39 1.79 -12.31
C ALA A 97 5.87 3.20 -12.66
N MET A 98 5.58 4.18 -11.81
CA MET A 98 5.94 5.58 -12.06
C MET A 98 7.45 5.83 -11.96
N GLN A 99 8.21 5.03 -11.22
CA GLN A 99 9.68 5.04 -11.30
C GLN A 99 10.21 4.60 -12.68
N LEU A 100 9.54 3.67 -13.35
CA LEU A 100 9.86 3.29 -14.74
C LEU A 100 9.40 4.35 -15.74
N TRP A 101 8.27 4.99 -15.49
CA TRP A 101 7.80 6.13 -16.29
C TRP A 101 8.79 7.31 -16.24
N GLU A 102 9.35 7.64 -15.07
CA GLU A 102 10.42 8.65 -14.92
C GLU A 102 11.66 8.34 -15.74
N GLN A 103 11.92 7.06 -15.99
CA GLN A 103 13.01 6.58 -16.84
C GLN A 103 12.64 6.55 -18.33
N SER A 104 11.47 7.10 -18.70
CA SER A 104 10.95 7.11 -20.08
C SER A 104 10.81 5.71 -20.69
N ARG A 105 10.55 4.68 -19.84
CA ARG A 105 10.41 3.30 -20.31
C ARG A 105 9.03 3.05 -20.95
N PHE A 106 8.05 3.88 -20.67
CA PHE A 106 6.73 3.91 -21.30
C PHE A 106 6.09 5.30 -21.13
N LYS A 107 5.00 5.57 -21.87
CA LYS A 107 4.16 6.75 -21.70
C LYS A 107 2.79 6.35 -21.14
N LEU A 108 2.17 7.20 -20.33
CA LEU A 108 0.88 6.88 -19.69
C LEU A 108 -0.23 6.60 -20.72
N ASP A 109 -0.24 7.34 -21.82
CA ASP A 109 -1.29 7.28 -22.82
C ASP A 109 -0.96 6.39 -24.02
N GLU A 110 0.16 5.65 -23.97
CA GLU A 110 0.45 4.67 -25.01
C GLU A 110 -0.20 3.31 -24.72
N PRO A 111 -0.48 2.52 -25.78
CA PRO A 111 -1.06 1.20 -25.66
C PRO A 111 -0.14 0.21 -24.94
N ILE A 112 -0.73 -0.70 -24.12
CA ILE A 112 0.04 -1.74 -23.42
C ILE A 112 0.47 -2.94 -24.30
N PRO A 113 -0.18 -3.31 -25.43
CA PRO A 113 0.15 -4.52 -26.16
C PRO A 113 1.64 -4.69 -26.52
N PRO A 114 2.42 -3.64 -26.87
CA PRO A 114 3.86 -3.80 -27.15
C PRO A 114 4.70 -4.31 -25.98
N TYR A 115 4.20 -4.21 -24.76
CA TYR A 115 4.87 -4.64 -23.51
C TYR A 115 4.43 -6.01 -23.01
N MET A 116 3.42 -6.59 -23.68
CA MET A 116 2.83 -7.88 -23.31
C MET A 116 3.49 -9.05 -24.06
N ASP A 117 3.48 -10.22 -23.46
CA ASP A 117 3.87 -11.49 -24.09
C ASP A 117 2.70 -12.47 -24.25
N PHE A 118 1.48 -11.97 -24.01
CA PHE A 118 0.22 -12.64 -24.30
C PHE A 118 -0.83 -11.59 -24.71
N PRO A 119 -1.86 -11.99 -25.49
CA PRO A 119 -2.87 -11.03 -25.92
C PRO A 119 -3.84 -10.69 -24.78
N VAL A 120 -4.07 -9.37 -24.60
CA VAL A 120 -5.14 -8.80 -23.79
C VAL A 120 -6.12 -8.17 -24.76
N VAL A 121 -7.23 -8.85 -25.04
CA VAL A 121 -8.16 -8.45 -26.10
C VAL A 121 -9.56 -8.27 -25.54
N ASN A 122 -10.03 -7.02 -25.56
CA ASN A 122 -11.43 -6.74 -25.27
C ASN A 122 -12.29 -7.21 -26.46
N PRO A 123 -13.23 -8.15 -26.27
CA PRO A 123 -13.98 -8.72 -27.38
C PRO A 123 -15.03 -7.78 -27.98
N ARG A 124 -15.32 -6.65 -27.33
CA ARG A 124 -16.32 -5.66 -27.75
C ARG A 124 -15.73 -4.41 -28.36
N TYR A 125 -14.51 -4.05 -27.99
CA TYR A 125 -13.90 -2.79 -28.38
C TYR A 125 -12.50 -3.02 -28.91
N SER A 126 -12.20 -2.48 -30.07
CA SER A 126 -10.89 -2.60 -30.73
C SER A 126 -9.85 -1.60 -30.20
N ALA A 127 -10.28 -0.58 -29.47
CA ALA A 127 -9.39 0.40 -28.87
C ALA A 127 -8.45 -0.30 -27.86
N PRO A 128 -7.12 -0.17 -28.01
CA PRO A 128 -6.18 -0.79 -27.08
C PRO A 128 -6.21 -0.11 -25.73
N ILE A 129 -6.03 -0.89 -24.67
CA ILE A 129 -5.90 -0.39 -23.31
C ILE A 129 -4.56 0.34 -23.16
N THR A 130 -4.56 1.48 -22.44
CA THR A 130 -3.36 2.25 -22.10
C THR A 130 -2.96 2.08 -20.64
N PHE A 131 -1.73 2.47 -20.28
CA PHE A 131 -1.27 2.46 -18.89
C PHE A 131 -2.14 3.36 -18.00
N ARG A 132 -2.48 4.57 -18.47
CA ARG A 132 -3.36 5.47 -17.72
C ARG A 132 -4.67 4.81 -17.38
N GLN A 133 -5.30 4.15 -18.33
CA GLN A 133 -6.58 3.47 -18.13
C GLN A 133 -6.49 2.33 -17.10
N LEU A 134 -5.38 1.60 -17.02
CA LEU A 134 -5.16 0.63 -15.95
C LEU A 134 -5.05 1.31 -14.58
N PHE A 135 -4.25 2.38 -14.49
CA PHE A 135 -3.96 3.06 -13.21
C PHE A 135 -5.15 3.90 -12.69
N THR A 136 -6.08 4.28 -13.56
CA THR A 136 -7.30 5.02 -13.20
C THR A 136 -8.55 4.14 -13.13
N HIS A 137 -8.41 2.82 -13.28
CA HIS A 137 -9.54 1.89 -13.30
C HIS A 137 -10.59 2.22 -14.39
N THR A 138 -10.11 2.59 -15.58
CA THR A 138 -10.96 2.87 -16.76
C THR A 138 -10.65 1.96 -17.94
N SER A 139 -9.92 0.85 -17.72
CA SER A 139 -9.47 -0.07 -18.77
C SER A 139 -10.56 -0.96 -19.34
N SER A 140 -11.78 -0.93 -18.79
CA SER A 140 -12.85 -1.90 -19.08
C SER A 140 -12.54 -3.35 -18.64
N ILE A 141 -11.39 -3.65 -18.04
CA ILE A 141 -11.16 -4.95 -17.41
C ILE A 141 -12.11 -5.09 -16.22
N SER A 142 -12.77 -6.24 -16.13
CA SER A 142 -13.81 -6.54 -15.16
C SER A 142 -13.39 -7.68 -14.22
N ASP A 143 -13.83 -7.61 -12.97
CA ASP A 143 -13.59 -8.64 -11.95
C ASP A 143 -14.83 -9.56 -11.77
N LYS A 144 -15.78 -9.62 -12.73
CA LYS A 144 -17.02 -10.41 -12.59
C LYS A 144 -16.78 -11.91 -12.45
N ASN A 145 -15.70 -12.44 -13.01
CA ASN A 145 -15.31 -13.85 -12.91
C ASN A 145 -14.27 -14.09 -11.80
N TYR A 146 -14.10 -13.14 -10.87
CA TYR A 146 -13.02 -13.15 -9.89
C TYR A 146 -13.30 -14.01 -8.65
N GLU A 147 -14.38 -14.74 -8.60
CA GLU A 147 -14.71 -15.60 -7.45
C GLU A 147 -13.85 -16.87 -7.41
N GLY A 148 -13.52 -17.32 -6.18
CA GLY A 148 -12.87 -18.63 -5.96
C GLY A 148 -11.34 -18.64 -6.11
N PHE A 149 -10.67 -17.49 -6.26
CA PHE A 149 -9.20 -17.43 -6.33
C PHE A 149 -8.51 -17.27 -4.97
N GLN A 150 -9.27 -16.93 -3.92
CA GLN A 150 -8.71 -16.81 -2.59
C GLN A 150 -8.26 -18.16 -2.04
N VAL A 151 -7.07 -18.19 -1.46
CA VAL A 151 -6.47 -19.36 -0.81
C VAL A 151 -5.96 -18.98 0.56
N THR A 152 -5.67 -19.98 1.39
CA THR A 152 -4.92 -19.78 2.64
C THR A 152 -3.43 -19.70 2.33
N GLY A 153 -2.75 -18.69 2.86
CA GLY A 153 -1.32 -18.52 2.67
C GLY A 153 -0.93 -17.88 1.33
N ASP A 154 0.27 -18.12 0.87
CA ASP A 154 0.76 -17.59 -0.41
C ASP A 154 0.17 -18.38 -1.60
N PRO A 155 -0.25 -17.70 -2.70
CA PRO A 155 -0.84 -18.36 -3.83
C PRO A 155 0.18 -19.21 -4.59
N VAL A 156 -0.24 -20.40 -5.02
CA VAL A 156 0.54 -21.31 -5.89
C VAL A 156 0.42 -20.91 -7.35
N LEU A 157 -0.77 -20.43 -7.78
CA LEU A 157 -0.99 -19.97 -9.15
C LEU A 157 -0.18 -18.70 -9.40
N GLY A 158 0.69 -18.73 -10.41
CA GLY A 158 1.54 -17.61 -10.79
C GLY A 158 0.74 -16.46 -11.40
N LEU A 159 1.22 -15.22 -11.19
CA LEU A 159 0.57 -14.00 -11.71
C LEU A 159 0.34 -14.06 -13.23
N ARG A 160 1.37 -14.44 -14.00
CA ARG A 160 1.28 -14.53 -15.46
C ARG A 160 0.21 -15.55 -15.90
N ASP A 161 0.22 -16.74 -15.31
CA ASP A 161 -0.70 -17.81 -15.69
C ASP A 161 -2.15 -17.46 -15.34
N PHE A 162 -2.35 -16.78 -14.22
CA PHE A 162 -3.65 -16.20 -13.87
C PHE A 162 -4.11 -15.18 -14.92
N LEU A 163 -3.26 -14.20 -15.26
CA LEU A 163 -3.62 -13.15 -16.22
C LEU A 163 -3.88 -13.71 -17.63
N VAL A 164 -3.07 -14.66 -18.08
CA VAL A 164 -3.31 -15.38 -19.35
C VAL A 164 -4.66 -16.09 -19.32
N GLY A 165 -4.92 -16.86 -18.27
CA GLY A 165 -6.17 -17.58 -18.11
C GLY A 165 -7.41 -16.70 -18.02
N TYR A 166 -7.25 -15.46 -17.53
CA TYR A 166 -8.36 -14.53 -17.29
C TYR A 166 -8.60 -13.56 -18.45
N LEU A 167 -7.56 -13.07 -19.13
CA LEU A 167 -7.64 -11.97 -20.10
C LEU A 167 -7.46 -12.39 -21.56
N THR A 168 -7.00 -13.62 -21.82
CA THR A 168 -6.77 -14.11 -23.18
C THR A 168 -7.96 -14.91 -23.67
N PRO A 169 -8.50 -14.66 -24.87
CA PRO A 169 -9.54 -15.49 -25.46
C PRO A 169 -9.16 -16.97 -25.48
N GLY A 170 -10.05 -17.83 -24.98
CA GLY A 170 -9.78 -19.26 -24.80
C GLY A 170 -9.03 -19.61 -23.51
N GLY A 171 -8.66 -18.62 -22.70
CA GLY A 171 -8.10 -18.83 -21.36
C GLY A 171 -9.09 -19.51 -20.41
N LYS A 172 -8.57 -20.23 -19.42
CA LYS A 172 -9.34 -21.09 -18.51
C LYS A 172 -10.51 -20.37 -17.82
N TRP A 173 -10.34 -19.10 -17.49
CA TRP A 173 -11.32 -18.29 -16.76
C TRP A 173 -11.85 -17.11 -17.59
N PHE A 174 -11.44 -17.06 -18.87
CA PHE A 174 -11.90 -16.04 -19.79
C PHE A 174 -13.37 -16.22 -20.16
N THR A 175 -14.16 -15.18 -19.94
CA THR A 175 -15.44 -15.00 -20.64
C THR A 175 -15.55 -13.56 -21.11
N PRO A 176 -16.17 -13.29 -22.27
CA PRO A 176 -16.29 -11.92 -22.79
C PRO A 176 -16.93 -10.95 -21.80
N GLU A 177 -17.95 -11.40 -21.08
CA GLU A 177 -18.75 -10.60 -20.13
C GLU A 177 -18.13 -10.53 -18.73
N GLY A 178 -17.33 -11.53 -18.35
CA GLY A 178 -16.72 -11.63 -17.03
C GLY A 178 -15.37 -10.96 -16.96
N SER A 179 -14.58 -11.08 -18.03
CA SER A 179 -13.21 -10.54 -18.09
C SER A 179 -13.18 -9.06 -18.54
N PHE A 180 -14.23 -8.61 -19.26
CA PHE A 180 -14.32 -7.23 -19.72
C PHE A 180 -15.73 -6.65 -19.49
N GLY A 181 -15.78 -5.37 -19.15
CA GLY A 181 -17.01 -4.60 -19.02
C GLY A 181 -17.65 -4.27 -20.37
N ASP A 182 -18.82 -3.64 -20.30
CA ASP A 182 -19.65 -3.26 -21.45
C ASP A 182 -19.39 -1.82 -21.93
N THR A 183 -18.32 -1.19 -21.47
CA THR A 183 -17.95 0.19 -21.82
C THR A 183 -16.59 0.21 -22.50
N GLU A 184 -16.42 1.14 -23.45
CA GLU A 184 -15.15 1.34 -24.12
C GLU A 184 -14.05 1.78 -23.13
N PRO A 185 -12.80 1.26 -23.26
CA PRO A 185 -11.69 1.71 -22.44
C PRO A 185 -11.54 3.24 -22.41
N GLY A 186 -11.40 3.80 -21.20
CA GLY A 186 -11.29 5.25 -20.99
C GLY A 186 -12.61 5.97 -20.74
N THR A 187 -13.77 5.34 -20.93
CA THR A 187 -15.07 6.02 -20.87
C THR A 187 -15.80 5.92 -19.54
N ARG A 188 -15.44 4.92 -18.71
CA ARG A 188 -16.10 4.68 -17.43
C ARG A 188 -15.14 4.13 -16.37
N PHE A 189 -15.27 4.63 -15.16
CA PHE A 189 -14.63 4.04 -14.00
C PHE A 189 -15.26 2.67 -13.66
N SER A 190 -14.41 1.65 -13.55
CA SER A 190 -14.77 0.32 -13.07
C SER A 190 -13.57 -0.26 -12.31
N TYR A 191 -13.63 -0.24 -10.99
CA TYR A 191 -12.56 -0.75 -10.15
C TYR A 191 -12.23 -2.21 -10.53
N SER A 192 -10.95 -2.50 -10.76
CA SER A 192 -10.50 -3.83 -11.13
C SER A 192 -9.20 -4.23 -10.42
N ASN A 193 -9.24 -5.35 -9.70
CA ASN A 193 -8.07 -6.01 -9.14
C ASN A 193 -7.24 -6.65 -10.26
N VAL A 194 -7.90 -7.30 -11.21
CA VAL A 194 -7.24 -7.92 -12.38
C VAL A 194 -6.50 -6.87 -13.21
N GLY A 195 -7.10 -5.70 -13.45
CA GLY A 195 -6.42 -4.59 -14.12
C GLY A 195 -5.22 -4.06 -13.34
N SER A 196 -5.31 -4.01 -12.01
CA SER A 196 -4.20 -3.62 -11.13
C SER A 196 -3.08 -4.67 -11.10
N ALA A 197 -3.45 -5.95 -11.13
CA ALA A 197 -2.49 -7.05 -11.24
C ALA A 197 -1.74 -7.03 -12.57
N LEU A 198 -2.45 -6.73 -13.67
CA LEU A 198 -1.85 -6.53 -14.99
C LEU A 198 -0.85 -5.36 -14.97
N ALA A 199 -1.16 -4.26 -14.27
CA ALA A 199 -0.20 -3.18 -14.08
C ALA A 199 1.07 -3.64 -13.35
N GLY A 200 0.94 -4.48 -12.31
CA GLY A 200 2.07 -5.10 -11.62
C GLY A 200 2.89 -6.01 -12.54
N TYR A 201 2.24 -6.80 -13.37
CA TYR A 201 2.89 -7.63 -14.39
C TYR A 201 3.66 -6.77 -15.41
N LEU A 202 3.09 -5.68 -15.89
CA LEU A 202 3.77 -4.74 -16.79
C LEU A 202 5.01 -4.11 -16.13
N VAL A 203 4.99 -3.84 -14.82
CA VAL A 203 6.19 -3.41 -14.09
C VAL A 203 7.29 -4.48 -14.19
N GLU A 204 6.97 -5.75 -14.02
CA GLU A 204 7.93 -6.85 -14.18
C GLU A 204 8.51 -6.90 -15.59
N ARG A 205 7.66 -6.82 -16.60
CA ARG A 205 8.06 -6.86 -18.02
C ARG A 205 8.98 -5.70 -18.41
N ILE A 206 8.58 -4.47 -18.09
CA ILE A 206 9.28 -3.25 -18.44
C ILE A 206 10.57 -3.10 -17.63
N GLY A 207 10.54 -3.45 -16.36
CA GLY A 207 11.68 -3.39 -15.45
C GLY A 207 12.63 -4.58 -15.56
N ALA A 208 12.27 -5.62 -16.33
CA ALA A 208 13.04 -6.85 -16.53
C ALA A 208 13.47 -7.54 -15.21
N ALA A 209 12.62 -7.44 -14.18
CA ALA A 209 12.84 -8.06 -12.88
C ALA A 209 11.49 -8.25 -12.14
N PRO A 210 11.37 -9.22 -11.22
CA PRO A 210 10.17 -9.41 -10.43
C PRO A 210 9.76 -8.12 -9.69
N LEU A 211 8.46 -7.83 -9.60
CA LEU A 211 7.92 -6.69 -8.86
C LEU A 211 8.38 -6.71 -7.39
N THR A 212 8.47 -7.90 -6.80
CA THR A 212 9.00 -8.09 -5.44
C THR A 212 10.43 -7.56 -5.29
N THR A 213 11.29 -7.82 -6.27
CA THR A 213 12.67 -7.33 -6.32
C THR A 213 12.72 -5.83 -6.56
N GLN A 214 11.96 -5.32 -7.53
CA GLN A 214 11.95 -3.90 -7.87
C GLN A 214 11.44 -3.06 -6.68
N THR A 215 10.35 -3.46 -6.03
CA THR A 215 9.81 -2.75 -4.87
C THR A 215 10.74 -2.84 -3.66
N ARG A 216 11.34 -4.01 -3.40
CA ARG A 216 12.33 -4.16 -2.34
C ARG A 216 13.51 -3.21 -2.51
N ASP A 217 14.10 -3.18 -3.70
CA ASP A 217 15.37 -2.49 -3.95
C ASP A 217 15.20 -0.98 -4.20
N ARG A 218 14.05 -0.57 -4.76
CA ARG A 218 13.80 0.82 -5.16
C ARG A 218 12.82 1.58 -4.26
N ILE A 219 12.07 0.87 -3.39
CA ILE A 219 11.09 1.47 -2.49
C ILE A 219 11.38 1.07 -1.04
N PHE A 220 11.35 -0.23 -0.71
CA PHE A 220 11.40 -0.67 0.69
C PHE A 220 12.75 -0.39 1.34
N ARG A 221 13.86 -0.73 0.67
CA ARG A 221 15.20 -0.48 1.21
C ARG A 221 15.52 1.01 1.32
N PRO A 222 15.34 1.85 0.27
CA PRO A 222 15.62 3.29 0.38
C PRO A 222 14.82 3.99 1.45
N LEU A 223 13.54 3.61 1.63
CA LEU A 223 12.66 4.18 2.66
C LEU A 223 12.77 3.46 4.01
N ALA A 224 13.67 2.47 4.16
CA ALA A 224 13.78 1.65 5.36
C ALA A 224 12.43 1.07 5.84
N MET A 225 11.63 0.55 4.89
CA MET A 225 10.32 -0.06 5.13
C MET A 225 10.46 -1.53 5.50
N SER A 226 11.23 -1.85 6.53
CA SER A 226 11.34 -3.23 7.01
C SER A 226 10.58 -3.37 8.33
N PRO A 227 9.77 -4.43 8.51
CA PRO A 227 9.42 -5.47 7.53
C PRO A 227 8.36 -5.02 6.50
N ALA A 228 8.57 -5.40 5.24
CA ALA A 228 7.59 -5.26 4.16
C ALA A 228 7.82 -6.35 3.10
N ALA A 229 6.79 -7.09 2.72
CA ALA A 229 6.88 -8.16 1.74
C ALA A 229 5.53 -8.45 1.05
N TRP A 230 5.60 -8.95 -0.18
CA TRP A 230 4.44 -9.40 -0.95
C TRP A 230 4.00 -10.82 -0.60
N ARG A 231 4.94 -11.65 -0.16
CA ARG A 231 4.69 -13.04 0.23
C ARG A 231 4.90 -13.22 1.72
N LEU A 232 4.10 -14.08 2.33
CA LEU A 232 4.27 -14.49 3.74
C LEU A 232 5.65 -15.11 3.99
N ALA A 233 6.10 -15.96 3.05
CA ALA A 233 7.40 -16.61 3.13
C ALA A 233 8.58 -15.62 3.23
N ASP A 234 8.44 -14.41 2.69
CA ASP A 234 9.48 -13.37 2.68
C ASP A 234 9.48 -12.51 3.96
N LEU A 235 8.49 -12.63 4.84
CA LEU A 235 8.41 -11.87 6.09
C LEU A 235 9.35 -12.39 7.18
N GLY A 236 9.83 -13.63 7.06
CA GLY A 236 10.70 -14.25 8.06
C GLY A 236 10.06 -14.33 9.44
N HIS A 237 10.74 -13.80 10.45
CA HIS A 237 10.26 -13.78 11.85
C HIS A 237 9.46 -12.51 12.20
N ALA A 238 8.97 -11.75 11.22
CA ALA A 238 8.18 -10.55 11.49
C ALA A 238 6.84 -10.92 12.17
N HIS A 239 6.44 -10.10 13.14
CA HIS A 239 5.16 -10.27 13.83
C HIS A 239 4.01 -9.84 12.93
N LEU A 240 3.38 -10.79 12.24
CA LEU A 240 2.17 -10.56 11.47
C LEU A 240 0.97 -10.47 12.43
N ALA A 241 0.17 -9.43 12.29
CA ALA A 241 -1.09 -9.34 13.01
C ALA A 241 -2.04 -10.45 12.53
N THR A 242 -2.64 -11.18 13.47
CA THR A 242 -3.68 -12.17 13.19
C THR A 242 -4.87 -11.46 12.54
N PRO A 243 -5.29 -11.85 11.33
CA PRO A 243 -6.46 -11.27 10.69
C PRO A 243 -7.76 -11.78 11.34
N TYR A 244 -8.74 -10.89 11.49
CA TYR A 244 -10.04 -11.22 12.09
C TYR A 244 -11.17 -10.88 11.13
N ALA A 245 -12.04 -11.86 10.88
CA ALA A 245 -13.22 -11.70 10.04
C ALA A 245 -14.51 -11.94 10.86
N GLU A 246 -15.59 -11.30 10.45
CA GLU A 246 -16.89 -11.50 11.05
C GLU A 246 -17.52 -12.78 10.51
N LYS A 247 -17.87 -13.72 11.40
CA LYS A 247 -18.61 -14.95 11.09
C LYS A 247 -19.79 -15.06 12.06
N SER A 248 -21.00 -15.12 11.54
CA SER A 248 -22.23 -15.24 12.33
C SER A 248 -22.33 -14.18 13.46
N GLY A 249 -21.99 -12.93 13.15
CA GLY A 249 -22.04 -11.81 14.10
C GLY A 249 -20.93 -11.79 15.15
N LYS A 250 -19.93 -12.65 15.02
CA LYS A 250 -18.75 -12.68 15.91
C LYS A 250 -17.47 -12.49 15.12
N LEU A 251 -16.56 -11.72 15.69
CA LEU A 251 -15.22 -11.56 15.14
C LEU A 251 -14.36 -12.77 15.54
N VAL A 252 -13.85 -13.49 14.54
CA VAL A 252 -13.03 -14.69 14.73
C VAL A 252 -11.71 -14.57 14.00
N PRO A 253 -10.62 -15.16 14.53
CA PRO A 253 -9.36 -15.22 13.81
C PRO A 253 -9.50 -16.08 12.55
N ILE A 254 -8.83 -15.67 11.49
CA ILE A 254 -8.70 -16.44 10.26
C ILE A 254 -7.22 -16.62 9.89
N GLU A 255 -6.93 -17.61 9.05
CA GLU A 255 -5.60 -17.74 8.48
C GLU A 255 -5.32 -16.61 7.48
N PRO A 256 -4.06 -16.19 7.31
CA PRO A 256 -3.69 -15.23 6.28
C PRO A 256 -4.10 -15.70 4.89
N ILE A 257 -4.73 -14.81 4.15
CA ILE A 257 -5.23 -15.09 2.80
C ILE A 257 -4.22 -14.76 1.71
N GLY A 258 -4.39 -15.38 0.54
CA GLY A 258 -3.64 -15.10 -0.68
C GLY A 258 -4.49 -15.26 -1.93
N TYR A 259 -4.05 -14.64 -3.03
CA TYR A 259 -4.69 -14.75 -4.35
C TYR A 259 -3.68 -14.43 -5.47
N PRO A 260 -3.89 -14.96 -6.71
CA PRO A 260 -2.88 -14.91 -7.78
C PRO A 260 -2.64 -13.50 -8.33
N ASP A 261 -3.58 -12.58 -8.19
CA ASP A 261 -3.47 -11.17 -8.56
C ASP A 261 -2.79 -10.32 -7.45
N TRP A 262 -1.85 -10.92 -6.74
CA TRP A 262 -1.17 -10.38 -5.57
C TRP A 262 -0.65 -8.93 -5.67
N PRO A 263 -0.24 -8.36 -6.85
CA PRO A 263 0.14 -6.95 -6.94
C PRO A 263 -0.99 -5.99 -6.60
N ALA A 264 -2.24 -6.45 -6.68
CA ALA A 264 -3.42 -5.66 -6.38
C ALA A 264 -3.72 -5.55 -4.87
N GLY A 265 -3.22 -6.49 -4.04
CA GLY A 265 -3.69 -6.52 -2.66
C GLY A 265 -2.80 -7.21 -1.61
N LEU A 266 -1.80 -8.01 -1.96
CA LEU A 266 -1.10 -8.86 -0.98
C LEU A 266 0.14 -8.25 -0.33
N LEU A 267 0.41 -6.96 -0.46
CA LEU A 267 1.50 -6.35 0.29
C LEU A 267 1.20 -6.42 1.80
N ARG A 268 2.18 -6.83 2.55
CA ARG A 268 2.19 -6.82 4.01
C ARG A 268 3.32 -5.93 4.49
N ALA A 269 3.02 -4.99 5.37
CA ALA A 269 4.04 -4.08 5.88
C ALA A 269 3.70 -3.59 7.29
N SER A 270 4.72 -3.10 7.98
CA SER A 270 4.55 -2.50 9.30
C SER A 270 3.97 -1.08 9.21
N THR A 271 3.35 -0.64 10.31
CA THR A 271 2.90 0.75 10.45
C THR A 271 4.06 1.71 10.24
N ARG A 272 5.24 1.41 10.77
CA ARG A 272 6.46 2.20 10.57
C ARG A 272 6.82 2.30 9.08
N GLY A 273 6.82 1.17 8.38
CA GLY A 273 7.14 1.14 6.94
C GLY A 273 6.18 1.99 6.13
N MET A 274 4.87 1.84 6.37
CA MET A 274 3.87 2.61 5.64
C MET A 274 3.86 4.10 6.01
N THR A 275 4.21 4.45 7.25
CA THR A 275 4.36 5.87 7.64
C THR A 275 5.53 6.53 6.90
N ARG A 276 6.64 5.83 6.65
CA ARG A 276 7.75 6.31 5.82
C ARG A 276 7.34 6.48 4.36
N PHE A 277 6.55 5.56 3.84
CA PHE A 277 6.00 5.67 2.49
C PHE A 277 5.08 6.89 2.34
N VAL A 278 4.18 7.12 3.30
CA VAL A 278 3.30 8.30 3.33
C VAL A 278 4.11 9.58 3.54
N ALA A 279 5.13 9.56 4.41
CA ALA A 279 6.02 10.72 4.61
C ALA A 279 6.76 11.10 3.31
N ALA A 280 7.20 10.12 2.52
CA ALA A 280 7.80 10.39 1.21
C ALA A 280 6.81 11.06 0.25
N HIS A 281 5.55 10.63 0.22
CA HIS A 281 4.52 11.24 -0.63
C HIS A 281 4.15 12.66 -0.13
N ALA A 282 3.88 12.83 1.15
CA ALA A 282 3.58 14.11 1.77
C ALA A 282 4.76 15.10 1.69
N GLY A 283 5.99 14.59 1.68
CA GLY A 283 7.23 15.36 1.52
C GLY A 283 7.63 15.65 0.07
N GLY A 284 6.69 15.55 -0.89
CA GLY A 284 6.96 15.88 -2.30
C GLY A 284 7.82 14.86 -3.04
N GLY A 285 7.70 13.58 -2.68
CA GLY A 285 8.36 12.45 -3.32
C GLY A 285 9.70 12.04 -2.68
N GLN A 286 10.02 12.55 -1.48
CA GLN A 286 11.26 12.19 -0.78
C GLN A 286 11.09 12.12 0.74
N PHE A 287 11.89 11.31 1.40
CA PHE A 287 11.92 11.18 2.85
C PHE A 287 13.34 10.81 3.34
N GLU A 288 13.86 11.53 4.36
CA GLU A 288 15.20 11.30 4.96
C GLU A 288 16.32 11.15 3.93
N GLY A 289 16.32 11.97 2.87
CA GLY A 289 17.33 11.94 1.80
C GLY A 289 17.07 10.88 0.71
N ALA A 290 16.17 9.91 0.94
CA ALA A 290 15.76 8.96 -0.07
C ALA A 290 14.68 9.56 -0.99
N ARG A 291 14.92 9.57 -2.29
CA ARG A 291 13.92 9.99 -3.28
C ARG A 291 13.15 8.76 -3.75
N LEU A 292 11.86 8.77 -3.50
CA LEU A 292 10.91 7.78 -4.01
C LEU A 292 10.50 8.11 -5.46
N LEU A 293 10.07 9.35 -5.69
CA LEU A 293 9.59 9.89 -6.97
C LEU A 293 10.02 11.36 -7.10
N LYS A 294 10.02 11.87 -8.33
CA LYS A 294 10.17 13.31 -8.57
C LYS A 294 8.88 14.04 -8.18
N PRO A 295 8.95 15.32 -7.77
CA PRO A 295 7.76 16.09 -7.41
C PRO A 295 6.73 16.18 -8.55
N GLU A 296 7.17 16.32 -9.80
CA GLU A 296 6.31 16.35 -10.98
C GLU A 296 5.60 15.02 -11.22
N THR A 297 6.28 13.89 -10.97
CA THR A 297 5.69 12.55 -11.07
C THR A 297 4.60 12.35 -10.02
N LEU A 298 4.89 12.77 -8.79
CA LEU A 298 3.89 12.70 -7.73
C LEU A 298 2.65 13.57 -8.07
N ARG A 299 2.85 14.81 -8.57
CA ARG A 299 1.72 15.64 -9.05
C ARG A 299 0.91 14.95 -10.13
N THR A 300 1.57 14.26 -11.06
CA THR A 300 0.90 13.47 -12.11
C THR A 300 0.09 12.32 -11.52
N MET A 301 0.61 11.63 -10.48
CA MET A 301 -0.09 10.52 -9.83
C MET A 301 -1.37 10.96 -9.10
N VAL A 302 -1.35 12.14 -8.49
CA VAL A 302 -2.47 12.67 -7.69
C VAL A 302 -3.29 13.71 -8.45
N ALA A 303 -3.04 13.89 -9.74
CA ALA A 303 -3.92 14.68 -10.60
C ALA A 303 -5.24 13.91 -10.78
N PHE A 304 -6.25 14.31 -10.01
CA PHE A 304 -7.56 13.70 -10.04
C PHE A 304 -8.27 14.12 -11.34
N THR A 305 -8.32 13.18 -12.28
CA THR A 305 -9.17 13.31 -13.45
C THR A 305 -10.45 12.56 -13.16
N ALA A 306 -11.54 13.25 -12.96
CA ALA A 306 -12.82 12.62 -12.77
C ALA A 306 -13.16 11.75 -13.98
N PRO A 307 -13.09 10.41 -13.91
CA PRO A 307 -13.74 9.59 -14.92
C PRO A 307 -15.23 9.62 -14.62
N PRO A 308 -16.09 9.62 -15.63
CA PRO A 308 -17.52 9.51 -15.44
C PRO A 308 -17.91 8.11 -14.93
N PRO A 309 -19.07 7.98 -14.29
CA PRO A 309 -19.32 8.51 -12.95
C PRO A 309 -18.72 7.58 -11.90
N LEU A 310 -18.04 8.14 -10.89
CA LEU A 310 -17.77 7.41 -9.66
C LEU A 310 -19.10 6.98 -9.04
N PRO A 311 -19.15 5.83 -8.34
CA PRO A 311 -20.36 5.38 -7.65
C PRO A 311 -20.83 6.47 -6.68
N GLN A 312 -22.04 6.97 -6.86
CA GLN A 312 -22.61 7.96 -5.93
C GLN A 312 -22.69 7.40 -4.53
N GLY A 313 -22.32 8.21 -3.54
CA GLY A 313 -22.32 7.81 -2.12
C GLY A 313 -21.13 6.93 -1.69
N GLY A 314 -20.08 6.85 -2.51
CA GLY A 314 -18.81 6.25 -2.15
C GLY A 314 -18.02 7.08 -1.13
N ILE A 315 -16.90 6.51 -0.65
CA ILE A 315 -15.96 7.20 0.24
C ILE A 315 -14.85 7.93 -0.52
N ILE A 316 -14.85 7.88 -1.84
CA ILE A 316 -13.91 8.55 -2.74
C ILE A 316 -14.66 9.51 -3.66
N GLU A 317 -14.05 10.66 -3.95
CA GLU A 317 -14.61 11.72 -4.80
C GLU A 317 -14.06 11.66 -6.23
N ALA A 318 -12.77 11.32 -6.38
CA ALA A 318 -12.10 11.27 -7.66
C ALA A 318 -10.94 10.27 -7.66
N GLN A 319 -10.48 9.89 -8.85
CA GLN A 319 -9.43 8.89 -9.06
C GLN A 319 -8.22 9.51 -9.76
N GLY A 320 -7.04 9.31 -9.19
CA GLY A 320 -5.73 9.51 -9.80
C GLY A 320 -5.10 8.18 -10.22
N LEU A 321 -3.78 8.13 -10.38
CA LEU A 321 -3.07 6.88 -10.72
C LEU A 321 -2.94 6.01 -9.45
N PHE A 322 -3.90 5.12 -9.22
CA PHE A 322 -4.15 4.29 -8.03
C PHE A 322 -4.44 5.06 -6.73
N TRP A 323 -4.16 6.35 -6.67
CA TRP A 323 -4.58 7.21 -5.58
C TRP A 323 -6.00 7.72 -5.79
N GLU A 324 -6.68 8.00 -4.71
CA GLU A 324 -8.09 8.45 -4.68
C GLU A 324 -8.16 9.77 -3.92
N GLU A 325 -9.13 10.62 -4.26
CA GLU A 325 -9.48 11.77 -3.44
C GLU A 325 -10.39 11.28 -2.30
N LEU A 326 -10.02 11.60 -1.08
CA LEU A 326 -10.83 11.23 0.09
C LEU A 326 -12.13 12.04 0.09
N HIS A 327 -13.26 11.35 0.22
CA HIS A 327 -14.55 12.00 0.52
C HIS A 327 -14.50 12.58 1.94
N ALA A 328 -14.11 13.82 2.04
CA ALA A 328 -13.87 14.55 3.28
C ALA A 328 -14.41 15.97 3.18
N SER A 329 -14.49 16.64 4.31
CA SER A 329 -14.84 18.07 4.37
C SER A 329 -13.81 18.99 3.68
N ARG A 330 -12.66 18.43 3.27
CA ARG A 330 -11.55 19.16 2.64
C ARG A 330 -11.17 18.50 1.31
N PRO A 331 -11.48 19.14 0.17
CA PRO A 331 -11.02 18.71 -1.14
C PRO A 331 -9.48 18.68 -1.24
N GLY A 332 -8.93 17.80 -2.08
CA GLY A 332 -7.49 17.69 -2.34
C GLY A 332 -6.73 16.78 -1.38
N ILE A 333 -7.41 16.12 -0.43
CA ILE A 333 -6.79 15.07 0.38
C ILE A 333 -6.65 13.80 -0.46
N VAL A 334 -5.42 13.37 -0.63
CA VAL A 334 -5.06 12.15 -1.36
C VAL A 334 -5.19 10.96 -0.43
N SER A 335 -5.81 9.88 -0.88
CA SER A 335 -6.02 8.70 -0.05
C SER A 335 -5.95 7.38 -0.83
N LYS A 336 -5.85 6.28 -0.09
CA LYS A 336 -6.12 4.93 -0.56
C LYS A 336 -6.67 4.08 0.56
N PHE A 337 -7.84 3.50 0.33
CA PHE A 337 -8.40 2.47 1.18
C PHE A 337 -7.93 1.08 0.75
N GLY A 338 -7.84 0.19 1.72
CA GLY A 338 -7.65 -1.24 1.50
C GLY A 338 -8.63 -2.03 2.36
N GLY A 339 -9.42 -2.88 1.74
CA GLY A 339 -10.35 -3.77 2.42
C GLY A 339 -10.22 -5.19 1.92
N ASP A 340 -10.12 -6.13 2.86
CA ASP A 340 -10.05 -7.57 2.60
C ASP A 340 -10.45 -8.35 3.87
N ASP A 341 -10.58 -9.67 3.78
CA ASP A 341 -10.79 -10.48 4.97
C ASP A 341 -9.64 -10.27 5.97
N GLY A 342 -10.02 -9.84 7.17
CA GLY A 342 -9.07 -9.57 8.25
C GLY A 342 -8.20 -8.32 8.08
N ALA A 343 -8.51 -7.43 7.14
CA ALA A 343 -7.78 -6.19 6.97
C ALA A 343 -8.68 -5.04 6.53
N PHE A 344 -8.57 -3.89 7.21
CA PHE A 344 -9.12 -2.63 6.72
C PHE A 344 -8.11 -1.52 6.99
N THR A 345 -7.66 -0.85 5.94
CA THR A 345 -6.51 0.04 5.97
C THR A 345 -6.81 1.35 5.25
N LEU A 346 -6.16 2.43 5.68
CA LEU A 346 -6.24 3.74 5.05
C LEU A 346 -4.87 4.42 5.09
N LEU A 347 -4.43 4.90 3.94
CA LEU A 347 -3.41 5.94 3.84
C LEU A 347 -4.08 7.22 3.39
N ALA A 348 -3.69 8.36 3.99
CA ALA A 348 -4.10 9.65 3.46
C ALA A 348 -2.99 10.70 3.67
N PHE A 349 -2.93 11.70 2.78
CA PHE A 349 -2.02 12.83 2.94
C PHE A 349 -2.56 14.08 2.25
N ASP A 350 -2.17 15.22 2.81
CA ASP A 350 -2.36 16.55 2.23
C ASP A 350 -1.06 16.95 1.51
N PRO A 351 -1.04 16.98 0.17
CA PRO A 351 0.17 17.30 -0.58
C PRO A 351 0.60 18.77 -0.46
N VAL A 352 -0.28 19.66 0.00
CA VAL A 352 0.01 21.08 0.18
C VAL A 352 0.65 21.34 1.55
N LYS A 353 0.07 20.77 2.62
CA LYS A 353 0.60 20.92 3.98
C LYS A 353 1.76 19.97 4.28
N GLY A 354 1.92 18.91 3.48
CA GLY A 354 2.85 17.83 3.79
C GLY A 354 2.42 16.99 5.00
N HIS A 355 1.14 16.98 5.34
CA HIS A 355 0.59 16.16 6.42
C HIS A 355 0.21 14.78 5.91
N GLY A 356 0.30 13.76 6.75
CA GLY A 356 -0.07 12.40 6.37
C GLY A 356 -0.50 11.56 7.56
N VAL A 357 -1.30 10.54 7.28
CA VAL A 357 -1.79 9.57 8.25
C VAL A 357 -1.80 8.17 7.67
N VAL A 358 -1.50 7.21 8.50
CA VAL A 358 -1.58 5.77 8.24
C VAL A 358 -2.47 5.15 9.30
N ILE A 359 -3.48 4.39 8.88
CA ILE A 359 -4.37 3.62 9.76
C ILE A 359 -4.41 2.19 9.22
N LEU A 360 -3.91 1.24 10.00
CA LEU A 360 -3.89 -0.18 9.64
C LEU A 360 -4.63 -0.96 10.71
N THR A 361 -5.59 -1.80 10.33
CA THR A 361 -6.31 -2.67 11.28
C THR A 361 -6.25 -4.12 10.84
N ASN A 362 -6.38 -5.03 11.80
CA ASN A 362 -6.46 -6.48 11.56
C ASN A 362 -7.91 -7.01 11.61
N ARG A 363 -8.87 -6.23 11.12
CA ARG A 363 -10.30 -6.54 11.05
C ARG A 363 -10.82 -6.35 9.63
N SER A 364 -11.71 -7.23 9.18
CA SER A 364 -12.43 -7.07 7.91
C SER A 364 -13.20 -5.75 7.84
N PRO A 365 -13.44 -5.20 6.63
CA PRO A 365 -14.14 -3.95 6.44
C PRO A 365 -15.56 -3.97 7.05
N ALA A 366 -15.94 -2.80 7.59
CA ALA A 366 -17.31 -2.51 7.99
C ALA A 366 -17.61 -1.04 7.68
N LYS A 367 -18.86 -0.73 7.30
CA LYS A 367 -19.25 0.64 6.91
C LYS A 367 -18.98 1.66 8.03
N ALA A 368 -19.36 1.32 9.27
CA ALA A 368 -19.14 2.19 10.43
C ALA A 368 -17.64 2.43 10.69
N LEU A 369 -16.81 1.38 10.56
CA LEU A 369 -15.36 1.49 10.69
C LEU A 369 -14.77 2.39 9.61
N GLY A 370 -15.21 2.26 8.35
CA GLY A 370 -14.77 3.14 7.26
C GLY A 370 -15.06 4.61 7.55
N GLN A 371 -16.25 4.92 8.03
CA GLN A 371 -16.63 6.28 8.45
C GLN A 371 -15.78 6.79 9.63
N ALA A 372 -15.49 5.92 10.60
CA ALA A 372 -14.60 6.27 11.72
C ALA A 372 -13.17 6.55 11.24
N MET A 373 -12.63 5.74 10.31
CA MET A 373 -11.30 5.94 9.74
C MET A 373 -11.19 7.28 8.97
N VAL A 374 -12.25 7.67 8.22
CA VAL A 374 -12.29 8.99 7.57
C VAL A 374 -12.21 10.11 8.59
N LYS A 375 -13.04 10.06 9.67
CA LYS A 375 -13.01 11.07 10.73
C LYS A 375 -11.65 11.15 11.43
N LEU A 376 -11.01 10.01 11.71
CA LEU A 376 -9.67 9.96 12.28
C LEU A 376 -8.64 10.58 11.33
N ALA A 377 -8.74 10.31 10.02
CA ALA A 377 -7.86 10.90 9.02
C ALA A 377 -8.05 12.42 8.94
N GLU A 378 -9.29 12.91 8.92
CA GLU A 378 -9.59 14.35 8.94
C GLU A 378 -9.01 15.06 10.17
N ALA A 379 -9.21 14.48 11.37
CA ALA A 379 -8.65 15.00 12.60
C ALA A 379 -7.11 14.97 12.60
N ALA A 380 -6.53 13.90 12.04
CA ALA A 380 -5.08 13.76 11.92
C ALA A 380 -4.46 14.72 10.89
N LEU A 381 -5.16 15.14 9.84
CA LEU A 381 -4.68 16.04 8.78
C LEU A 381 -5.01 17.52 9.05
N ALA A 382 -5.78 17.80 10.06
CA ALA A 382 -6.08 19.15 10.49
C ALA A 382 -4.84 19.89 11.02
#